data_ea18bf77f8f18c7ab674852229704a44
#
_entry.id   ea18bf77f8f18c7ab674852229704a44
#
_cell.length_a   1.000
_cell.length_b   1.000
_cell.length_c   1.000
_cell.angle_alpha   90.00
_cell.angle_beta   90.00
_cell.angle_gamma   90.00
#
_symmetry.space_group_name_H-M   'P 1'
#
loop_
_entity.id
_entity.type
_entity.pdbx_description
1 polymer ?
#
loop_
_entity_poly.entity_id
_entity_poly.type
_entity_poly.pdbx_seq_one_letter_code
_entity_poly.pdbx_strand_id
1 'polypeptide(L)'
;ELLTQGHWHKIRPPVTPPSGQHYENWFFNIVAKENAFDLWKSETKQGLGAAQTWASALPVAWHSSTWVADRSIDWLSKRHKDKPFCLWVSFPDPHHPFDCPEPWSLLHNPEEVDLPEFLEKDLNERPWWHKRALEDEPDLKDPVLKRFRKEGSRMPDQTEAQLREMTANYYGMISLIDHSVGRIVACLNENDILDETIVIYTSDHGDHLGERGLYLKGPMLYDSLINVGMIVRGPGIEAGSSEI
;
A
#
# COMPACT_ATOMS: atom_id res chain seq x y z
N GLU A 1 -14.93 -8.19 -6.11
CA GLU A 1 -15.33 -7.18 -5.12
C GLU A 1 -14.30 -6.07 -5.15
N LEU A 2 -14.77 -4.83 -5.32
CA LEU A 2 -13.92 -3.67 -5.26
C LEU A 2 -13.73 -3.28 -3.80
N LEU A 3 -12.49 -3.39 -3.31
CA LEU A 3 -12.11 -2.67 -2.13
C LEU A 3 -12.20 -1.18 -2.44
N THR A 4 -13.08 -0.48 -1.79
CA THR A 4 -13.04 0.96 -1.82
C THR A 4 -11.82 1.39 -1.03
N GLN A 5 -11.10 2.34 -1.55
CA GLN A 5 -9.78 2.77 -1.10
C GLN A 5 -9.86 3.40 0.29
N GLY A 6 -9.69 2.61 1.33
CA GLY A 6 -9.76 3.06 2.71
C GLY A 6 -8.78 4.19 3.06
N HIS A 7 -7.67 4.30 2.36
CA HIS A 7 -6.65 5.30 2.65
C HIS A 7 -7.06 6.75 2.41
N TRP A 8 -7.93 7.00 1.46
CA TRP A 8 -8.41 8.36 1.18
C TRP A 8 -9.31 8.92 2.29
N HIS A 9 -9.87 8.07 3.13
CA HIS A 9 -10.79 8.49 4.18
C HIS A 9 -10.10 9.15 5.37
N LYS A 10 -8.80 8.96 5.55
CA LYS A 10 -8.04 9.70 6.58
C LYS A 10 -7.92 11.18 6.25
N ILE A 11 -8.03 11.54 4.98
CA ILE A 11 -7.99 12.92 4.48
C ILE A 11 -9.40 13.48 4.29
N ARG A 12 -10.42 12.62 4.19
CA ARG A 12 -11.83 13.00 4.00
C ARG A 12 -12.70 12.46 5.13
N PRO A 13 -13.80 13.15 5.50
CA PRO A 13 -14.80 12.55 6.35
C PRO A 13 -15.34 11.28 5.69
N PRO A 14 -15.67 10.24 6.48
CA PRO A 14 -16.20 8.99 5.94
C PRO A 14 -17.48 9.28 5.15
N VAL A 15 -17.52 8.82 3.93
CA VAL A 15 -18.76 8.72 3.15
C VAL A 15 -19.44 7.44 3.56
N THR A 16 -20.75 7.41 3.54
CA THR A 16 -21.49 6.16 3.73
C THR A 16 -21.01 5.14 2.70
N PRO A 17 -20.41 4.03 3.13
CA PRO A 17 -19.91 3.04 2.19
C PRO A 17 -21.07 2.44 1.38
N PRO A 18 -20.86 2.09 0.11
CA PRO A 18 -21.88 1.41 -0.67
C PRO A 18 -22.30 0.10 0.01
N SER A 19 -23.55 -0.29 -0.17
CA SER A 19 -24.05 -1.58 0.31
C SER A 19 -23.25 -2.72 -0.38
N GLY A 20 -22.79 -3.69 0.40
CA GLY A 20 -22.03 -4.82 -0.12
C GLY A 20 -20.90 -5.27 0.79
N GLN A 21 -20.03 -6.11 0.25
CA GLN A 21 -18.89 -6.66 1.00
C GLN A 21 -17.64 -5.80 0.83
N HIS A 22 -17.73 -4.54 1.25
CA HIS A 22 -16.60 -3.64 1.24
C HIS A 22 -15.93 -3.60 2.60
N TYR A 23 -14.60 -3.38 2.60
CA TYR A 23 -13.82 -3.25 3.82
C TYR A 23 -14.40 -2.21 4.78
N GLU A 24 -14.73 -1.01 4.31
CA GLU A 24 -15.26 0.04 5.15
C GLU A 24 -16.60 -0.33 5.78
N ASN A 25 -17.49 -0.99 5.03
CA ASN A 25 -18.74 -1.47 5.58
C ASN A 25 -18.51 -2.50 6.69
N TRP A 26 -17.59 -3.44 6.46
CA TRP A 26 -17.21 -4.42 7.48
C TRP A 26 -16.57 -3.73 8.70
N PHE A 27 -15.63 -2.83 8.48
CA PHE A 27 -14.90 -2.16 9.53
C PHE A 27 -15.81 -1.27 10.39
N PHE A 28 -16.52 -0.33 9.81
CA PHE A 28 -17.32 0.65 10.54
C PHE A 28 -18.62 0.07 11.11
N ASN A 29 -19.26 -0.88 10.45
CA ASN A 29 -20.56 -1.37 10.87
C ASN A 29 -20.51 -2.69 11.64
N ILE A 30 -19.48 -3.50 11.45
CA ILE A 30 -19.41 -4.86 12.02
C ILE A 30 -18.38 -4.94 13.15
N VAL A 31 -17.18 -4.42 12.94
CA VAL A 31 -16.04 -4.64 13.84
C VAL A 31 -15.87 -3.52 14.86
N ALA A 32 -15.77 -2.31 14.44
CA ALA A 32 -15.31 -1.21 15.30
C ALA A 32 -16.41 -0.28 15.78
N LYS A 33 -17.63 -0.47 15.35
CA LYS A 33 -18.89 0.25 15.69
C LYS A 33 -18.75 1.66 16.28
N GLU A 34 -18.29 1.78 17.54
CA GLU A 34 -18.32 3.05 18.28
C GLU A 34 -17.04 3.88 18.18
N ASN A 35 -15.88 3.24 18.01
CA ASN A 35 -14.57 3.91 18.02
C ASN A 35 -13.75 3.69 16.75
N ALA A 36 -14.37 3.18 15.69
CA ALA A 36 -13.69 2.82 14.46
C ALA A 36 -12.85 3.95 13.87
N PHE A 37 -13.42 5.12 13.82
CA PHE A 37 -12.83 6.26 13.16
C PHE A 37 -11.65 6.84 13.97
N ASP A 38 -11.77 6.84 15.28
CA ASP A 38 -10.72 7.31 16.19
C ASP A 38 -9.52 6.34 16.17
N LEU A 39 -9.78 5.03 16.25
CA LEU A 39 -8.77 4.00 16.13
C LEU A 39 -8.02 4.06 14.80
N TRP A 40 -8.75 4.26 13.72
CA TRP A 40 -8.15 4.32 12.38
C TRP A 40 -7.22 5.51 12.19
N LYS A 41 -7.44 6.61 12.89
CA LYS A 41 -6.61 7.81 12.87
C LYS A 41 -5.52 7.84 13.95
N SER A 42 -5.59 6.93 14.90
CA SER A 42 -4.71 6.95 16.05
C SER A 42 -3.35 6.32 15.74
N GLU A 43 -2.33 6.86 16.40
CA GLU A 43 -0.96 6.35 16.37
C GLU A 43 -0.67 5.60 17.68
N THR A 44 0.14 4.54 17.62
CA THR A 44 0.62 3.83 18.82
C THR A 44 1.77 4.58 19.49
N LYS A 45 2.52 5.35 18.73
CA LYS A 45 3.63 6.20 19.21
C LYS A 45 3.72 7.45 18.36
N GLN A 46 4.22 8.52 18.95
CA GLN A 46 4.57 9.73 18.22
C GLN A 46 5.76 9.46 17.30
N GLY A 47 5.57 9.70 16.00
CA GLY A 47 6.61 9.62 14.98
C GLY A 47 7.46 10.91 14.90
N LEU A 48 8.37 10.95 13.94
CA LEU A 48 9.21 12.13 13.64
C LEU A 48 8.46 13.18 12.80
N GLY A 49 7.18 12.96 12.52
CA GLY A 49 6.35 13.85 11.73
C GLY A 49 6.57 13.71 10.22
N ALA A 50 7.01 12.55 9.77
CA ALA A 50 7.06 12.23 8.34
C ALA A 50 5.65 12.35 7.74
N ALA A 51 5.55 12.97 6.57
CA ALA A 51 4.26 13.24 5.95
C ALA A 51 3.50 11.95 5.63
N GLN A 52 2.22 11.90 6.00
CA GLN A 52 1.34 10.75 5.78
C GLN A 52 1.93 9.41 6.28
N THR A 53 2.67 9.45 7.40
CA THR A 53 3.36 8.28 7.95
C THR A 53 3.12 8.19 9.45
N TRP A 54 2.70 7.02 9.94
CA TRP A 54 2.55 6.74 11.37
C TRP A 54 2.45 5.24 11.66
N ALA A 55 2.81 4.86 12.89
CA ALA A 55 2.51 3.53 13.42
C ALA A 55 1.03 3.48 13.81
N SER A 56 0.22 2.74 13.07
CA SER A 56 -1.22 2.69 13.26
C SER A 56 -1.62 1.98 14.56
N ALA A 57 -2.53 2.57 15.32
CA ALA A 57 -3.15 1.94 16.49
C ALA A 57 -4.23 0.90 16.10
N LEU A 58 -4.51 0.75 14.81
CA LEU A 58 -5.46 -0.23 14.32
C LEU A 58 -4.92 -1.65 14.56
N PRO A 59 -5.66 -2.54 15.26
CA PRO A 59 -5.26 -3.93 15.37
C PRO A 59 -5.02 -4.54 13.99
N VAL A 60 -3.93 -5.27 13.82
CA VAL A 60 -3.58 -5.89 12.54
C VAL A 60 -4.70 -6.75 11.95
N ALA A 61 -5.48 -7.41 12.80
CA ALA A 61 -6.64 -8.20 12.38
C ALA A 61 -7.75 -7.35 11.73
N TRP A 62 -7.74 -6.04 11.94
CA TRP A 62 -8.71 -5.12 11.38
C TRP A 62 -8.14 -4.30 10.22
N HIS A 63 -6.87 -4.48 9.91
CA HIS A 63 -6.21 -3.79 8.81
C HIS A 63 -6.74 -4.28 7.44
N SER A 64 -6.79 -3.38 6.46
CA SER A 64 -7.32 -3.67 5.13
C SER A 64 -6.62 -4.84 4.45
N SER A 65 -5.30 -4.93 4.55
CA SER A 65 -4.52 -6.02 3.95
C SER A 65 -4.81 -7.38 4.61
N THR A 66 -5.00 -7.42 5.94
CA THR A 66 -5.43 -8.65 6.63
C THR A 66 -6.83 -9.06 6.18
N TRP A 67 -7.77 -8.10 6.07
CA TRP A 67 -9.12 -8.36 5.61
C TRP A 67 -9.16 -8.91 4.18
N VAL A 68 -8.33 -8.39 3.27
CA VAL A 68 -8.20 -8.91 1.90
C VAL A 68 -7.78 -10.39 1.92
N ALA A 69 -6.76 -10.73 2.71
CA ALA A 69 -6.32 -12.11 2.86
C ALA A 69 -7.42 -13.01 3.44
N ASP A 70 -8.11 -12.56 4.49
CA ASP A 70 -9.19 -13.31 5.13
C ASP A 70 -10.35 -13.57 4.15
N ARG A 71 -10.75 -12.58 3.36
CA ARG A 71 -11.81 -12.75 2.34
C ARG A 71 -11.38 -13.69 1.21
N SER A 72 -10.12 -13.63 0.80
CA SER A 72 -9.56 -14.51 -0.22
C SER A 72 -9.53 -15.96 0.26
N ILE A 73 -9.10 -16.19 1.49
CA ILE A 73 -9.06 -17.52 2.13
C ILE A 73 -10.47 -18.07 2.31
N ASP A 74 -11.42 -17.26 2.79
CA ASP A 74 -12.82 -17.65 2.93
C ASP A 74 -13.44 -18.05 1.59
N TRP A 75 -13.16 -17.29 0.53
CA TRP A 75 -13.62 -17.60 -0.81
C TRP A 75 -12.99 -18.90 -1.34
N LEU A 76 -11.67 -19.07 -1.22
CA LEU A 76 -10.95 -20.28 -1.63
C LEU A 76 -11.49 -21.53 -0.93
N SER A 77 -11.82 -21.43 0.35
CA SER A 77 -12.35 -22.54 1.14
C SER A 77 -13.78 -22.93 0.76
N LYS A 78 -14.58 -21.98 0.26
CA LYS A 78 -16.00 -22.16 -0.09
C LYS A 78 -16.26 -22.32 -1.59
N ARG A 79 -15.23 -22.20 -2.44
CA ARG A 79 -15.41 -22.27 -3.89
C ARG A 79 -15.96 -23.62 -4.35
N HIS A 80 -16.53 -23.65 -5.54
CA HIS A 80 -16.85 -24.92 -6.22
C HIS A 80 -15.57 -25.65 -6.58
N LYS A 81 -15.36 -26.84 -6.00
CA LYS A 81 -14.12 -27.61 -6.18
C LYS A 81 -13.98 -28.26 -7.56
N ASP A 82 -15.09 -28.40 -8.28
CA ASP A 82 -15.20 -29.01 -9.60
C ASP A 82 -14.98 -28.02 -10.76
N LYS A 83 -14.72 -26.76 -10.46
CA LYS A 83 -14.54 -25.71 -11.47
C LYS A 83 -13.19 -25.02 -11.33
N PRO A 84 -12.52 -24.74 -12.47
CA PRO A 84 -11.35 -23.87 -12.45
C PRO A 84 -11.75 -22.46 -12.01
N PHE A 85 -10.79 -21.73 -11.47
CA PHE A 85 -11.01 -20.35 -11.03
C PHE A 85 -9.89 -19.42 -11.49
N CYS A 86 -10.22 -18.14 -11.53
CA CYS A 86 -9.28 -17.04 -11.61
C CYS A 86 -9.62 -16.08 -10.48
N LEU A 87 -8.68 -15.84 -9.58
CA LEU A 87 -8.85 -14.96 -8.43
C LEU A 87 -7.86 -13.81 -8.52
N TRP A 88 -8.37 -12.58 -8.57
CA TRP A 88 -7.58 -11.37 -8.44
C TRP A 88 -7.64 -10.89 -6.99
N VAL A 89 -6.50 -10.91 -6.30
CA VAL A 89 -6.35 -10.44 -4.92
C VAL A 89 -5.59 -9.12 -4.95
N SER A 90 -6.26 -8.02 -4.62
CA SER A 90 -5.66 -6.69 -4.64
C SER A 90 -5.50 -6.15 -3.23
N PHE A 91 -4.26 -5.93 -2.82
CA PHE A 91 -3.94 -5.25 -1.58
C PHE A 91 -3.81 -3.74 -1.85
N PRO A 92 -4.43 -2.87 -1.04
CA PRO A 92 -4.27 -1.43 -1.20
C PRO A 92 -2.89 -0.93 -0.77
N ASP A 93 -2.24 -1.65 0.15
CA ASP A 93 -0.89 -1.34 0.60
C ASP A 93 0.16 -1.71 -0.47
N PRO A 94 1.32 -1.08 -0.44
CA PRO A 94 1.78 -0.02 0.46
C PRO A 94 1.42 1.40 0.00
N HIS A 95 0.24 1.63 -0.59
CA HIS A 95 -0.23 2.96 -0.96
C HIS A 95 -0.30 3.89 0.26
N HIS A 96 0.14 5.13 0.10
CA HIS A 96 0.00 6.13 1.17
C HIS A 96 -1.48 6.34 1.61
N PRO A 97 -1.71 6.74 2.87
CA PRO A 97 -0.76 6.97 3.95
C PRO A 97 -0.02 5.70 4.36
N PHE A 98 1.24 5.86 4.78
CA PHE A 98 2.07 4.76 5.26
C PHE A 98 1.73 4.48 6.74
N ASP A 99 0.58 3.88 6.97
CA ASP A 99 -0.04 3.66 8.27
C ASP A 99 0.10 2.21 8.77
N CYS A 100 1.33 1.78 8.82
CA CYS A 100 1.68 0.41 9.16
C CYS A 100 1.24 0.05 10.60
N PRO A 101 0.48 -1.04 10.83
CA PRO A 101 0.10 -1.46 12.16
C PRO A 101 1.23 -2.22 12.88
N GLU A 102 1.21 -2.21 14.22
CA GLU A 102 2.09 -3.10 14.99
C GLU A 102 1.69 -4.58 14.81
N PRO A 103 2.65 -5.52 14.79
CA PRO A 103 4.08 -5.32 15.03
C PRO A 103 4.88 -4.92 13.78
N TRP A 104 4.25 -4.80 12.62
CA TRP A 104 4.89 -4.58 11.32
C TRP A 104 5.60 -3.24 11.23
N SER A 105 5.05 -2.19 11.85
CA SER A 105 5.69 -0.87 11.96
C SER A 105 6.97 -0.84 12.80
N LEU A 106 7.27 -1.92 13.52
CA LEU A 106 8.47 -2.07 14.34
C LEU A 106 9.50 -3.01 13.72
N LEU A 107 9.17 -3.63 12.59
CA LEU A 107 10.00 -4.68 11.99
C LEU A 107 11.26 -4.12 11.32
N HIS A 108 11.16 -2.95 10.73
CA HIS A 108 12.27 -2.30 10.04
C HIS A 108 12.76 -1.10 10.86
N ASN A 109 14.06 -1.10 11.18
CA ASN A 109 14.69 0.02 11.88
C ASN A 109 14.91 1.17 10.89
N PRO A 110 14.38 2.38 11.13
CA PRO A 110 14.60 3.53 10.24
C PRO A 110 16.07 3.84 9.96
N GLU A 111 16.97 3.56 10.91
CA GLU A 111 18.41 3.83 10.73
C GLU A 111 19.10 2.82 9.79
N GLU A 112 18.48 1.67 9.54
CA GLU A 112 19.04 0.58 8.74
C GLU A 112 18.43 0.48 7.34
N VAL A 113 17.39 1.26 7.03
CA VAL A 113 16.79 1.23 5.69
C VAL A 113 17.62 1.99 4.69
N ASP A 114 17.74 1.44 3.49
CA ASP A 114 18.37 2.13 2.37
C ASP A 114 17.46 3.23 1.84
N LEU A 115 18.06 4.38 1.59
CA LEU A 115 17.40 5.49 0.91
C LEU A 115 17.76 5.49 -0.58
N PRO A 116 16.93 6.10 -1.44
CA PRO A 116 17.26 6.29 -2.84
C PRO A 116 18.64 6.98 -3.01
N GLU A 117 19.41 6.54 -3.98
CA GLU A 117 20.75 7.10 -4.28
C GLU A 117 20.69 8.58 -4.65
N PHE A 118 19.61 9.00 -5.33
CA PHE A 118 19.43 10.34 -5.84
C PHE A 118 18.34 11.09 -5.07
N LEU A 119 18.66 11.63 -3.91
CA LEU A 119 17.71 12.41 -3.10
C LEU A 119 17.60 13.87 -3.56
N GLU A 120 18.65 14.44 -4.16
CA GLU A 120 18.66 15.84 -4.55
C GLU A 120 17.65 16.14 -5.67
N LYS A 121 17.02 17.30 -5.56
CA LYS A 121 16.11 17.85 -6.59
C LYS A 121 16.93 18.30 -7.79
N ASP A 122 17.30 17.41 -8.66
CA ASP A 122 17.95 17.74 -9.92
C ASP A 122 16.89 18.17 -10.96
N LEU A 123 16.79 19.47 -11.19
CA LEU A 123 15.88 20.05 -12.17
C LEU A 123 16.57 20.42 -13.48
N ASN A 124 17.91 20.27 -13.58
CA ASN A 124 18.64 20.52 -14.79
C ASN A 124 18.36 19.42 -15.82
N GLU A 125 18.11 19.84 -17.04
CA GLU A 125 17.82 18.91 -18.15
C GLU A 125 16.61 17.97 -17.94
N ARG A 126 15.76 18.30 -16.95
CA ARG A 126 14.54 17.52 -16.67
C ARG A 126 13.34 18.09 -17.41
N PRO A 127 12.38 17.24 -17.80
CA PRO A 127 11.14 17.71 -18.38
C PRO A 127 10.41 18.70 -17.49
N TRP A 128 9.70 19.67 -18.07
CA TRP A 128 8.98 20.72 -17.34
C TRP A 128 7.96 20.18 -16.33
N TRP A 129 7.37 19.03 -16.58
CA TRP A 129 6.40 18.39 -15.65
C TRP A 129 7.06 17.89 -14.36
N HIS A 130 8.35 17.53 -14.36
CA HIS A 130 9.07 17.20 -13.12
C HIS A 130 9.14 18.44 -12.22
N LYS A 131 9.55 19.57 -12.79
CA LYS A 131 9.55 20.85 -12.07
C LYS A 131 8.17 21.20 -11.52
N ARG A 132 7.13 21.02 -12.34
CA ARG A 132 5.73 21.23 -11.96
C ARG A 132 5.29 20.32 -10.80
N ALA A 133 5.77 19.10 -10.73
CA ALA A 133 5.47 18.18 -9.64
C ALA A 133 6.06 18.62 -8.29
N LEU A 134 7.15 19.38 -8.32
CA LEU A 134 7.83 19.90 -7.14
C LEU A 134 7.33 21.30 -6.68
N GLU A 135 6.42 21.93 -7.42
CA GLU A 135 5.86 23.22 -7.03
C GLU A 135 4.94 23.09 -5.81
N ASP A 136 5.12 23.96 -4.82
CA ASP A 136 4.35 23.95 -3.58
C ASP A 136 2.86 24.28 -3.81
N GLU A 137 2.57 25.19 -4.74
CA GLU A 137 1.21 25.59 -5.08
C GLU A 137 0.80 25.09 -6.46
N PRO A 138 -0.11 24.11 -6.53
CA PRO A 138 -0.59 23.62 -7.82
C PRO A 138 -1.41 24.69 -8.57
N ASP A 139 -1.06 24.92 -9.83
CA ASP A 139 -1.79 25.81 -10.73
C ASP A 139 -3.08 25.15 -11.22
N LEU A 140 -4.07 25.09 -10.33
CA LEU A 140 -5.40 24.56 -10.61
C LEU A 140 -6.45 25.61 -10.29
N LYS A 141 -7.39 25.81 -11.23
CA LYS A 141 -8.48 26.79 -11.07
C LYS A 141 -9.57 26.30 -10.12
N ASP A 142 -9.86 25.01 -10.14
CA ASP A 142 -10.87 24.40 -9.27
C ASP A 142 -10.34 24.33 -7.82
N PRO A 143 -10.99 24.99 -6.85
CA PRO A 143 -10.52 25.03 -5.48
C PRO A 143 -10.56 23.68 -4.78
N VAL A 144 -11.48 22.79 -5.17
CA VAL A 144 -11.57 21.44 -4.59
C VAL A 144 -10.42 20.58 -5.08
N LEU A 145 -10.13 20.62 -6.38
CA LEU A 145 -8.99 19.91 -6.96
C LEU A 145 -7.66 20.49 -6.45
N LYS A 146 -7.56 21.80 -6.30
CA LYS A 146 -6.36 22.46 -5.75
C LYS A 146 -6.10 21.99 -4.32
N ARG A 147 -7.13 21.99 -3.48
CA ARG A 147 -7.05 21.51 -2.11
C ARG A 147 -6.68 20.01 -2.06
N PHE A 148 -7.35 19.20 -2.86
CA PHE A 148 -7.06 17.77 -2.95
C PHE A 148 -5.62 17.50 -3.37
N ARG A 149 -5.11 18.24 -4.36
CA ARG A 149 -3.72 18.12 -4.81
C ARG A 149 -2.73 18.49 -3.69
N LYS A 150 -3.01 19.57 -2.99
CA LYS A 150 -2.14 20.07 -1.91
C LYS A 150 -2.12 19.14 -0.69
N GLU A 151 -3.27 18.64 -0.28
CA GLU A 151 -3.42 17.88 0.97
C GLU A 151 -3.26 16.36 0.78
N GLY A 152 -3.60 15.82 -0.37
CA GLY A 152 -3.72 14.38 -0.60
C GLY A 152 -2.71 13.76 -1.55
N SER A 153 -2.13 14.52 -2.47
CA SER A 153 -1.25 13.98 -3.50
C SER A 153 0.10 14.68 -3.60
N ARG A 154 0.43 15.49 -2.62
CA ARG A 154 1.75 16.11 -2.46
C ARG A 154 2.26 15.87 -1.06
N MET A 155 3.55 15.78 -0.94
CA MET A 155 4.26 15.77 0.33
C MET A 155 5.20 16.96 0.39
N PRO A 156 5.32 17.62 1.55
CA PRO A 156 6.39 18.60 1.77
C PRO A 156 7.74 17.89 1.77
N ASP A 157 8.81 18.66 1.63
CA ASP A 157 10.17 18.14 1.77
C ASP A 157 10.33 17.45 3.12
N GLN A 158 10.90 16.27 3.09
CA GLN A 158 11.19 15.47 4.28
C GLN A 158 12.65 15.62 4.67
N THR A 159 12.93 15.67 5.96
CA THR A 159 14.28 15.46 6.48
C THR A 159 14.71 14.02 6.23
N GLU A 160 16.01 13.74 6.25
CA GLU A 160 16.51 12.37 6.10
C GLU A 160 15.90 11.42 7.14
N ALA A 161 15.80 11.84 8.40
CA ALA A 161 15.19 11.03 9.46
C ALA A 161 13.70 10.72 9.19
N GLN A 162 12.95 11.69 8.69
CA GLN A 162 11.54 11.50 8.29
C GLN A 162 11.42 10.58 7.09
N LEU A 163 12.33 10.69 6.13
CA LEU A 163 12.32 9.81 4.95
C LEU A 163 12.65 8.37 5.35
N ARG A 164 13.58 8.17 6.28
CA ARG A 164 13.89 6.85 6.85
C ARG A 164 12.68 6.26 7.60
N GLU A 165 11.99 7.05 8.39
CA GLU A 165 10.76 6.64 9.07
C GLU A 165 9.67 6.23 8.05
N MET A 166 9.46 7.02 7.00
CA MET A 166 8.52 6.72 5.92
C MET A 166 8.87 5.40 5.22
N THR A 167 10.14 5.22 4.86
CA THR A 167 10.63 4.01 4.19
C THR A 167 10.50 2.78 5.07
N ALA A 168 10.78 2.89 6.38
CA ALA A 168 10.61 1.78 7.32
C ALA A 168 9.13 1.36 7.45
N ASN A 169 8.20 2.30 7.53
CA ASN A 169 6.76 2.01 7.52
C ASN A 169 6.31 1.39 6.19
N TYR A 170 6.79 1.89 5.06
CA TYR A 170 6.54 1.32 3.74
C TYR A 170 6.98 -0.16 3.67
N TYR A 171 8.18 -0.48 4.15
CA TYR A 171 8.68 -1.86 4.22
C TYR A 171 7.86 -2.71 5.20
N GLY A 172 7.41 -2.15 6.30
CA GLY A 172 6.50 -2.81 7.23
C GLY A 172 5.19 -3.21 6.58
N MET A 173 4.60 -2.32 5.77
CA MET A 173 3.38 -2.62 5.00
C MET A 173 3.62 -3.73 3.97
N ILE A 174 4.76 -3.72 3.27
CA ILE A 174 5.14 -4.81 2.36
C ILE A 174 5.28 -6.13 3.11
N SER A 175 5.89 -6.13 4.30
CA SER A 175 6.03 -7.33 5.13
C SER A 175 4.69 -7.88 5.60
N LEU A 176 3.70 -7.01 5.87
CA LEU A 176 2.32 -7.42 6.16
C LEU A 176 1.64 -8.06 4.94
N ILE A 177 1.90 -7.53 3.73
CA ILE A 177 1.42 -8.14 2.49
C ILE A 177 2.05 -9.51 2.29
N ASP A 178 3.37 -9.63 2.44
CA ASP A 178 4.09 -10.90 2.32
C ASP A 178 3.52 -11.96 3.25
N HIS A 179 3.32 -11.63 4.53
CA HIS A 179 2.63 -12.50 5.48
C HIS A 179 1.22 -12.90 5.00
N SER A 180 0.46 -11.94 4.47
CA SER A 180 -0.89 -12.16 3.98
C SER A 180 -0.92 -13.08 2.75
N VAL A 181 0.03 -12.91 1.83
CA VAL A 181 0.23 -13.79 0.67
C VAL A 181 0.62 -15.20 1.14
N GLY A 182 1.53 -15.31 2.12
CA GLY A 182 1.90 -16.59 2.73
C GLY A 182 0.69 -17.35 3.28
N ARG A 183 -0.25 -16.69 3.93
CA ARG A 183 -1.50 -17.28 4.43
C ARG A 183 -2.41 -17.77 3.28
N ILE A 184 -2.49 -17.04 2.18
CA ILE A 184 -3.26 -17.46 0.99
C ILE A 184 -2.61 -18.69 0.34
N VAL A 185 -1.29 -18.69 0.20
CA VAL A 185 -0.53 -19.85 -0.33
C VAL A 185 -0.70 -21.08 0.56
N ALA A 186 -0.66 -20.91 1.89
CA ALA A 186 -0.95 -21.98 2.83
C ALA A 186 -2.36 -22.57 2.64
N CYS A 187 -3.36 -21.72 2.44
CA CYS A 187 -4.73 -22.16 2.14
C CYS A 187 -4.83 -22.96 0.83
N LEU A 188 -4.09 -22.58 -0.21
CA LEU A 188 -4.02 -23.35 -1.46
C LEU A 188 -3.41 -24.75 -1.21
N ASN A 189 -2.37 -24.82 -0.40
CA ASN A 189 -1.71 -26.07 -0.01
C ASN A 189 -2.62 -26.97 0.83
N GLU A 190 -3.30 -26.41 1.83
CA GLU A 190 -4.25 -27.13 2.71
C GLU A 190 -5.47 -27.69 1.94
N ASN A 191 -5.77 -27.10 0.78
CA ASN A 191 -6.82 -27.58 -0.12
C ASN A 191 -6.30 -28.49 -1.24
N ASP A 192 -5.03 -28.90 -1.21
CA ASP A 192 -4.37 -29.79 -2.19
C ASP A 192 -4.43 -29.27 -3.64
N ILE A 193 -4.40 -27.94 -3.82
CA ILE A 193 -4.48 -27.29 -5.16
C ILE A 193 -3.28 -26.40 -5.47
N LEU A 194 -2.34 -26.27 -4.55
CA LEU A 194 -1.21 -25.34 -4.74
C LEU A 194 -0.36 -25.73 -5.96
N ASP A 195 -0.14 -27.02 -6.20
CA ASP A 195 0.66 -27.52 -7.32
C ASP A 195 -0.07 -27.49 -8.68
N GLU A 196 -1.39 -27.26 -8.65
CA GLU A 196 -2.23 -27.08 -9.85
C GLU A 196 -2.56 -25.60 -10.11
N THR A 197 -2.08 -24.69 -9.25
CA THR A 197 -2.40 -23.26 -9.30
C THR A 197 -1.19 -22.43 -9.74
N ILE A 198 -1.37 -21.60 -10.76
CA ILE A 198 -0.41 -20.55 -11.08
C ILE A 198 -0.66 -19.37 -10.14
N VAL A 199 0.34 -19.02 -9.35
CA VAL A 199 0.33 -17.86 -8.46
C VAL A 199 1.25 -16.79 -9.05
N ILE A 200 0.71 -15.60 -9.29
CA ILE A 200 1.45 -14.44 -9.79
C ILE A 200 1.36 -13.34 -8.72
N TYR A 201 2.51 -12.88 -8.26
CA TYR A 201 2.63 -11.71 -7.41
C TYR A 201 3.29 -10.59 -8.20
N THR A 202 2.68 -9.40 -8.20
CA THR A 202 3.22 -8.21 -8.86
C THR A 202 2.61 -6.95 -8.28
N SER A 203 3.12 -5.78 -8.67
CA SER A 203 2.56 -4.47 -8.35
C SER A 203 2.11 -3.75 -9.61
N ASP A 204 1.20 -2.80 -9.47
CA ASP A 204 0.76 -1.90 -10.57
C ASP A 204 1.82 -0.84 -10.90
N HIS A 205 2.53 -0.35 -9.89
CA HIS A 205 3.65 0.59 -9.97
C HIS A 205 4.42 0.61 -8.65
N GLY A 206 5.56 1.27 -8.62
CA GLY A 206 6.32 1.56 -7.41
C GLY A 206 5.92 2.88 -6.73
N ASP A 207 6.80 3.37 -5.85
CA ASP A 207 6.70 4.69 -5.21
C ASP A 207 8.07 5.37 -5.24
N HIS A 208 8.11 6.69 -5.39
CA HIS A 208 9.38 7.43 -5.48
C HIS A 208 10.14 7.51 -4.16
N LEU A 209 9.45 7.50 -3.02
CA LEU A 209 10.03 7.54 -1.67
C LEU A 209 11.17 8.55 -1.50
N GLY A 210 11.05 9.72 -2.10
CA GLY A 210 12.04 10.79 -2.02
C GLY A 210 13.05 10.82 -3.18
N GLU A 211 13.05 9.85 -4.08
CA GLU A 211 13.96 9.87 -5.23
C GLU A 211 13.80 11.18 -6.00
N ARG A 212 14.91 11.91 -6.19
CA ARG A 212 14.97 13.21 -6.87
C ARG A 212 14.01 14.27 -6.31
N GLY A 213 13.71 14.18 -5.00
CA GLY A 213 12.74 15.04 -4.33
C GLY A 213 11.29 14.72 -4.66
N LEU A 214 11.03 13.59 -5.32
CA LEU A 214 9.68 13.13 -5.66
C LEU A 214 9.15 12.17 -4.61
N TYR A 215 7.87 12.25 -4.35
CA TYR A 215 7.13 11.40 -3.44
C TYR A 215 5.90 10.84 -4.10
N LEU A 216 5.46 9.70 -3.62
CA LEU A 216 4.29 9.02 -4.15
C LEU A 216 4.50 8.61 -5.62
N LYS A 217 3.63 9.04 -6.48
CA LYS A 217 3.62 8.72 -7.90
C LYS A 217 3.25 9.96 -8.74
N GLY A 218 3.48 9.86 -10.01
CA GLY A 218 3.17 10.96 -10.95
C GLY A 218 3.51 10.60 -12.38
N PRO A 219 3.59 11.59 -13.28
CA PRO A 219 3.91 11.35 -14.68
C PRO A 219 5.40 11.09 -14.94
N MET A 220 6.25 11.09 -13.91
CA MET A 220 7.69 10.84 -14.02
C MET A 220 7.94 9.33 -13.97
N LEU A 221 8.33 8.76 -15.11
CA LEU A 221 8.52 7.33 -15.29
C LEU A 221 9.98 6.94 -14.98
N TYR A 222 10.40 7.16 -13.74
CA TYR A 222 11.67 6.66 -13.22
C TYR A 222 11.56 5.18 -12.83
N ASP A 223 12.70 4.50 -12.75
CA ASP A 223 12.76 3.07 -12.40
C ASP A 223 12.08 2.77 -11.07
N SER A 224 12.18 3.65 -10.09
CA SER A 224 11.45 3.53 -8.81
C SER A 224 9.94 3.40 -8.96
N LEU A 225 9.38 3.84 -10.07
CA LEU A 225 7.94 3.77 -10.34
C LEU A 225 7.56 2.66 -11.33
N ILE A 226 8.37 2.40 -12.35
CA ILE A 226 7.99 1.51 -13.44
C ILE A 226 8.67 0.13 -13.39
N ASN A 227 9.77 -0.01 -12.65
CA ASN A 227 10.43 -1.28 -12.44
C ASN A 227 9.80 -2.00 -11.25
N VAL A 228 8.75 -2.78 -11.52
CA VAL A 228 8.00 -3.53 -10.51
C VAL A 228 8.49 -4.97 -10.43
N GLY A 229 8.52 -5.51 -9.22
CA GLY A 229 8.82 -6.91 -8.99
C GLY A 229 7.70 -7.82 -9.50
N MET A 230 8.07 -8.97 -10.08
CA MET A 230 7.12 -10.02 -10.41
C MET A 230 7.68 -11.37 -9.97
N ILE A 231 6.86 -12.14 -9.28
CA ILE A 231 7.15 -13.52 -8.88
C ILE A 231 6.05 -14.42 -9.45
N VAL A 232 6.44 -15.47 -10.13
CA VAL A 232 5.51 -16.45 -10.69
C VAL A 232 5.85 -17.84 -10.19
N ARG A 233 4.86 -18.56 -9.72
CA ARG A 233 4.95 -19.95 -9.29
C ARG A 233 3.82 -20.77 -9.91
N GLY A 234 4.09 -22.00 -10.30
CA GLY A 234 3.03 -22.90 -10.76
C GLY A 234 3.55 -24.07 -11.59
N PRO A 235 2.63 -24.93 -12.09
CA PRO A 235 3.02 -26.06 -12.91
C PRO A 235 3.76 -25.64 -14.16
N GLY A 236 4.87 -26.29 -14.45
CA GLY A 236 5.71 -26.03 -15.63
C GLY A 236 6.66 -24.83 -15.49
N ILE A 237 6.68 -24.17 -14.35
CA ILE A 237 7.62 -23.05 -14.08
C ILE A 237 8.82 -23.58 -13.30
N GLU A 238 10.01 -23.40 -13.84
CA GLU A 238 11.25 -23.84 -13.21
C GLU A 238 11.62 -22.92 -12.04
N ALA A 239 11.90 -23.51 -10.87
CA ALA A 239 12.29 -22.76 -9.69
C ALA A 239 13.65 -22.09 -9.89
N GLY A 240 13.77 -20.81 -9.46
CA GLY A 240 14.99 -20.02 -9.54
C GLY A 240 15.35 -19.53 -10.93
N SER A 241 14.48 -19.71 -11.94
CA SER A 241 14.64 -19.04 -13.23
C SER A 241 14.32 -17.55 -13.09
N SER A 242 15.12 -16.69 -13.76
CA SER A 242 14.84 -15.27 -13.87
C SER A 242 15.03 -14.85 -15.33
N GLU A 243 14.08 -14.11 -15.87
CA GLU A 243 14.20 -13.42 -17.14
C GLU A 243 14.21 -11.93 -16.88
N ILE A 244 15.16 -11.23 -17.48
CA ILE A 244 15.33 -9.77 -17.41
C ILE A 244 14.90 -9.17 -18.74
#